data_f0020030a70a3ae416c9f72af12f4a2b
#
_entry.id   f0020030a70a3ae416c9f72af12f4a2b
#
_cell.length_a   1.000
_cell.length_b   1.000
_cell.length_c   1.000
_cell.angle_alpha   90.00
_cell.angle_beta   90.00
_cell.angle_gamma   90.00
#
_symmetry.space_group_name_H-M   'P 1'
#
loop_
_entity.id
_entity.type
_entity.pdbx_description
1 polymer ?
#
loop_
_entity_poly.entity_id
_entity_poly.type
_entity_poly.pdbx_seq_one_letter_code
_entity_poly.pdbx_strand_id
1 'polypeptide(L)'
;MRNLLFRLLVVAAAQTLTLSAMAAGPKNAAPESPKSAAPERNAASEKVHRLLIHVDQNDPAVMNLALNNATNVVEYYRSKGQNVAVDVVTYGPGLHMLRADTSPVQDRIRQMKDFAFPSTVQFSACNNTKEGMEKKEGHPVSILPDAVLVPSGVVHLMEMQEKGWAYIRP
;
A
#
# COMPACT_ATOMS: atom_id res chain seq x y z
N MET A 1 47.67 -9.95 -20.48
CA MET A 1 48.35 -11.26 -20.21
C MET A 1 47.30 -12.20 -19.62
N ARG A 2 47.07 -13.20 -20.44
CA ARG A 2 46.81 -14.63 -20.25
C ARG A 2 45.39 -14.94 -19.71
N ASN A 3 44.49 -15.31 -20.60
CA ASN A 3 44.16 -16.66 -21.13
C ASN A 3 43.99 -17.75 -20.06
N LEU A 4 42.79 -18.32 -19.92
CA LEU A 4 42.64 -19.76 -20.15
C LEU A 4 41.19 -20.17 -20.40
N LEU A 5 40.96 -20.76 -21.53
CA LEU A 5 39.87 -21.60 -22.02
C LEU A 5 39.83 -22.94 -21.25
N PHE A 6 38.66 -23.51 -21.02
CA PHE A 6 38.40 -24.95 -20.95
C PHE A 6 36.90 -25.18 -21.24
N ARG A 7 36.54 -25.56 -22.42
CA ARG A 7 36.36 -26.87 -23.11
C ARG A 7 35.12 -27.65 -22.66
N LEU A 8 34.27 -27.79 -23.71
CA LEU A 8 33.14 -28.71 -23.90
C LEU A 8 33.39 -30.14 -23.39
N LEU A 9 32.30 -30.78 -22.96
CA LEU A 9 32.11 -32.21 -23.19
C LEU A 9 30.63 -32.52 -23.46
N VAL A 10 30.37 -32.93 -24.69
CA VAL A 10 29.11 -33.50 -25.21
C VAL A 10 29.19 -35.00 -24.96
N VAL A 11 28.17 -35.60 -24.37
CA VAL A 11 27.95 -37.03 -24.45
C VAL A 11 26.52 -37.29 -24.88
N ALA A 12 26.37 -37.76 -26.08
CA ALA A 12 25.17 -38.36 -26.63
C ALA A 12 25.25 -39.89 -26.43
N ALA A 13 24.18 -40.52 -26.01
CA ALA A 13 24.00 -41.97 -26.18
C ALA A 13 22.50 -42.30 -26.32
N ALA A 14 22.28 -43.07 -27.27
CA ALA A 14 21.09 -43.42 -28.02
C ALA A 14 20.24 -44.55 -27.38
N GLN A 15 18.97 -44.50 -27.74
CA GLN A 15 18.02 -45.56 -28.14
C GLN A 15 17.98 -46.90 -27.37
N THR A 16 16.76 -47.28 -26.93
CA THR A 16 16.18 -48.56 -27.42
C THR A 16 14.66 -48.56 -27.27
N LEU A 17 13.96 -48.73 -28.37
CA LEU A 17 12.55 -49.15 -28.45
C LEU A 17 12.42 -50.61 -27.97
N THR A 18 11.43 -50.89 -27.14
CA THR A 18 10.83 -52.24 -27.08
C THR A 18 9.31 -52.11 -27.09
N LEU A 19 8.76 -52.58 -28.19
CA LEU A 19 7.35 -52.81 -28.43
C LEU A 19 7.00 -54.16 -27.79
N SER A 20 5.97 -54.23 -26.95
CA SER A 20 5.30 -55.52 -26.60
C SER A 20 3.82 -55.33 -26.32
N ALA A 21 3.10 -56.25 -26.89
CA ALA A 21 1.67 -56.25 -27.18
C ALA A 21 0.76 -56.61 -25.98
N MET A 22 -0.45 -56.11 -26.12
CA MET A 22 -1.79 -56.61 -25.78
C MET A 22 -1.95 -57.67 -24.64
N ALA A 23 -2.77 -57.29 -23.63
CA ALA A 23 -3.78 -58.19 -23.06
C ALA A 23 -4.95 -57.36 -22.52
N ALA A 24 -6.14 -57.64 -23.02
CA ALA A 24 -7.40 -57.10 -22.55
C ALA A 24 -7.86 -57.89 -21.32
N GLY A 25 -8.37 -57.16 -20.30
CA GLY A 25 -9.02 -57.74 -19.14
C GLY A 25 -9.90 -56.71 -18.39
N PRO A 26 -10.91 -57.06 -17.65
CA PRO A 26 -12.22 -56.43 -17.68
C PRO A 26 -12.39 -55.19 -16.79
N LYS A 27 -13.39 -54.38 -17.14
CA LYS A 27 -13.92 -53.20 -16.45
C LYS A 27 -14.31 -53.54 -15.00
N ASN A 28 -13.70 -52.89 -14.03
CA ASN A 28 -14.30 -52.61 -12.72
C ASN A 28 -14.37 -51.14 -12.53
N ALA A 29 -15.61 -50.64 -12.56
CA ALA A 29 -15.92 -49.25 -12.20
C ALA A 29 -15.73 -49.12 -10.69
N ALA A 30 -14.73 -48.30 -10.30
CA ALA A 30 -14.62 -47.78 -8.94
C ALA A 30 -15.50 -46.51 -8.84
N PRO A 31 -16.19 -46.29 -7.71
CA PRO A 31 -17.06 -45.13 -7.56
C PRO A 31 -16.20 -43.86 -7.51
N GLU A 32 -16.52 -42.91 -8.37
CA GLU A 32 -15.97 -41.54 -8.32
C GLU A 32 -16.33 -40.90 -6.99
N SER A 33 -15.32 -40.63 -6.17
CA SER A 33 -15.47 -39.80 -4.98
C SER A 33 -15.89 -38.38 -5.44
N PRO A 34 -16.87 -37.76 -4.76
CA PRO A 34 -17.27 -36.40 -5.11
C PRO A 34 -16.09 -35.47 -4.89
N LYS A 35 -15.62 -34.88 -5.99
CA LYS A 35 -14.62 -33.83 -6.01
C LYS A 35 -15.22 -32.67 -5.22
N SER A 36 -14.76 -32.53 -3.97
CA SER A 36 -15.07 -31.37 -3.14
C SER A 36 -14.63 -30.12 -3.89
N ALA A 37 -15.57 -29.45 -4.51
CA ALA A 37 -15.38 -28.13 -5.04
C ALA A 37 -15.13 -27.20 -3.85
N ALA A 38 -13.86 -26.92 -3.56
CA ALA A 38 -13.51 -25.78 -2.73
C ALA A 38 -14.17 -24.55 -3.36
N PRO A 39 -14.82 -23.68 -2.58
CA PRO A 39 -15.40 -22.48 -3.15
C PRO A 39 -14.27 -21.68 -3.77
N GLU A 40 -14.26 -21.56 -5.10
CA GLU A 40 -13.48 -20.56 -5.79
C GLU A 40 -13.90 -19.21 -5.19
N ARG A 41 -13.08 -18.68 -4.29
CA ARG A 41 -13.17 -17.29 -3.92
C ARG A 41 -12.89 -16.52 -5.21
N ASN A 42 -13.97 -16.08 -5.86
CA ASN A 42 -13.90 -15.08 -6.90
C ASN A 42 -13.04 -13.94 -6.36
N ALA A 43 -11.79 -13.87 -6.81
CA ALA A 43 -10.95 -12.70 -6.69
C ALA A 43 -11.47 -11.65 -7.69
N ALA A 44 -12.74 -11.26 -7.54
CA ALA A 44 -13.18 -9.96 -8.00
C ALA A 44 -12.27 -8.98 -7.27
N SER A 45 -11.44 -8.24 -7.98
CA SER A 45 -10.50 -7.27 -7.41
C SER A 45 -11.29 -6.41 -6.41
N GLU A 46 -11.03 -6.64 -5.13
CA GLU A 46 -11.76 -6.00 -4.05
C GLU A 46 -11.59 -4.50 -4.25
N LYS A 47 -12.69 -3.78 -4.52
CA LYS A 47 -12.65 -2.35 -4.84
C LYS A 47 -12.12 -1.60 -3.63
N VAL A 48 -10.85 -1.22 -3.66
CA VAL A 48 -10.25 -0.38 -2.62
C VAL A 48 -10.69 1.07 -2.86
N HIS A 49 -11.44 1.62 -1.91
CA HIS A 49 -11.78 3.04 -1.90
C HIS A 49 -10.55 3.87 -1.57
N ARG A 50 -10.45 5.09 -2.11
CA ARG A 50 -9.25 5.93 -1.99
C ARG A 50 -9.63 7.35 -1.67
N LEU A 51 -9.06 7.91 -0.60
CA LEU A 51 -9.38 9.24 -0.11
C LEU A 51 -8.11 10.03 0.22
N LEU A 52 -8.03 11.26 -0.30
CA LEU A 52 -7.07 12.28 0.11
C LEU A 52 -7.74 13.21 1.11
N ILE A 53 -7.06 13.47 2.22
CA ILE A 53 -7.46 14.48 3.20
C ILE A 53 -6.35 15.53 3.24
N HIS A 54 -6.67 16.76 2.88
CA HIS A 54 -5.71 17.85 2.80
C HIS A 54 -5.72 18.71 4.06
N VAL A 55 -4.54 18.92 4.65
CA VAL A 55 -4.35 19.82 5.80
C VAL A 55 -3.29 20.87 5.45
N ASP A 56 -3.70 22.13 5.36
CA ASP A 56 -2.84 23.28 5.03
C ASP A 56 -2.81 24.36 6.14
N GLN A 57 -3.48 24.13 7.25
CA GLN A 57 -3.56 25.07 8.36
C GLN A 57 -2.84 24.54 9.61
N ASN A 58 -2.15 25.42 10.32
CA ASN A 58 -1.62 25.13 11.66
C ASN A 58 -2.71 25.37 12.71
N ASP A 59 -3.76 24.57 12.66
CA ASP A 59 -4.90 24.63 13.57
C ASP A 59 -5.18 23.23 14.15
N PRO A 60 -5.04 23.03 15.46
CA PRO A 60 -5.35 21.76 16.11
C PRO A 60 -6.79 21.27 15.88
N ALA A 61 -7.77 22.16 15.70
CA ALA A 61 -9.15 21.77 15.42
C ALA A 61 -9.25 21.14 14.01
N VAL A 62 -8.63 21.76 13.01
CA VAL A 62 -8.55 21.22 11.63
C VAL A 62 -7.80 19.89 11.60
N MET A 63 -6.66 19.78 12.31
CA MET A 63 -5.90 18.54 12.38
C MET A 63 -6.71 17.40 13.03
N ASN A 64 -7.42 17.69 14.10
CA ASN A 64 -8.31 16.73 14.75
C ASN A 64 -9.50 16.36 13.87
N LEU A 65 -10.07 17.30 13.11
CA LEU A 65 -11.15 17.04 12.17
C LEU A 65 -10.68 16.13 11.04
N ALA A 66 -9.47 16.35 10.50
CA ALA A 66 -8.88 15.47 9.49
C ALA A 66 -8.76 14.02 9.98
N LEU A 67 -8.27 13.83 11.22
CA LEU A 67 -8.16 12.49 11.83
C LEU A 67 -9.54 11.87 12.10
N ASN A 68 -10.53 12.65 12.53
CA ASN A 68 -11.91 12.17 12.69
C ASN A 68 -12.50 11.72 11.35
N ASN A 69 -12.28 12.48 10.28
CA ASN A 69 -12.74 12.12 8.95
C ASN A 69 -12.09 10.82 8.46
N ALA A 70 -10.77 10.64 8.68
CA ALA A 70 -10.08 9.40 8.37
C ALA A 70 -10.68 8.21 9.15
N THR A 71 -10.91 8.37 10.46
CA THR A 71 -11.55 7.36 11.31
C THR A 71 -12.93 6.97 10.78
N ASN A 72 -13.79 7.96 10.55
CA ASN A 72 -15.16 7.74 10.08
C ASN A 72 -15.21 6.97 8.75
N VAL A 73 -14.32 7.30 7.81
CA VAL A 73 -14.24 6.63 6.52
C VAL A 73 -13.76 5.18 6.66
N VAL A 74 -12.72 4.94 7.47
CA VAL A 74 -12.22 3.60 7.77
C VAL A 74 -13.32 2.74 8.43
N GLU A 75 -14.02 3.26 9.43
CA GLU A 75 -15.10 2.55 10.13
C GLU A 75 -16.29 2.25 9.19
N TYR A 76 -16.68 3.21 8.37
CA TYR A 76 -17.77 3.02 7.42
C TYR A 76 -17.51 1.89 6.44
N TYR A 77 -16.33 1.87 5.80
CA TYR A 77 -16.00 0.81 4.84
C TYR A 77 -15.74 -0.53 5.53
N ARG A 78 -15.12 -0.52 6.71
CA ARG A 78 -14.96 -1.72 7.55
C ARG A 78 -16.31 -2.37 7.89
N SER A 79 -17.34 -1.57 8.24
CA SER A 79 -18.69 -2.09 8.53
C SER A 79 -19.35 -2.77 7.32
N LYS A 80 -18.86 -2.50 6.11
CA LYS A 80 -19.29 -3.11 4.85
C LYS A 80 -18.38 -4.24 4.38
N GLY A 81 -17.37 -4.63 5.15
CA GLY A 81 -16.39 -5.63 4.75
C GLY A 81 -15.49 -5.15 3.60
N GLN A 82 -15.33 -3.84 3.42
CA GLN A 82 -14.55 -3.23 2.35
C GLN A 82 -13.34 -2.50 2.91
N ASN A 83 -12.27 -2.41 2.10
CA ASN A 83 -11.05 -1.70 2.46
C ASN A 83 -11.02 -0.29 1.86
N VAL A 84 -10.34 0.62 2.56
CA VAL A 84 -10.08 1.98 2.11
C VAL A 84 -8.62 2.34 2.32
N ALA A 85 -8.04 3.07 1.38
CA ALA A 85 -6.76 3.74 1.54
C ALA A 85 -7.01 5.25 1.74
N VAL A 86 -6.50 5.79 2.83
CA VAL A 86 -6.57 7.22 3.14
C VAL A 86 -5.14 7.77 3.13
N ASP A 87 -4.94 8.93 2.53
CA ASP A 87 -3.68 9.66 2.60
C ASP A 87 -3.95 11.09 3.11
N VAL A 88 -3.40 11.41 4.27
CA VAL A 88 -3.48 12.73 4.88
C VAL A 88 -2.27 13.54 4.43
N VAL A 89 -2.48 14.46 3.51
CA VAL A 89 -1.42 15.25 2.88
C VAL A 89 -1.31 16.61 3.54
N THR A 90 -0.10 16.95 4.00
CA THR A 90 0.16 18.23 4.67
C THR A 90 1.18 19.06 3.91
N TYR A 91 0.91 20.35 3.75
CA TYR A 91 1.87 21.33 3.26
C TYR A 91 1.59 22.73 3.85
N GLY A 92 2.45 23.71 3.57
CA GLY A 92 2.36 25.03 4.15
C GLY A 92 2.28 24.97 5.69
N PRO A 93 1.47 25.81 6.34
CA PRO A 93 1.30 25.77 7.80
C PRO A 93 0.79 24.45 8.34
N GLY A 94 0.06 23.66 7.53
CA GLY A 94 -0.44 22.34 7.92
C GLY A 94 0.66 21.31 8.20
N LEU A 95 1.90 21.53 7.72
CA LEU A 95 3.03 20.64 8.01
C LEU A 95 3.30 20.49 9.51
N HIS A 96 2.90 21.46 10.34
CA HIS A 96 2.99 21.36 11.81
C HIS A 96 2.26 20.12 12.36
N MET A 97 1.24 19.60 11.67
CA MET A 97 0.58 18.35 12.04
C MET A 97 1.55 17.15 12.09
N LEU A 98 2.58 17.16 11.23
CA LEU A 98 3.52 16.04 11.08
C LEU A 98 4.94 16.35 11.58
N ARG A 99 5.16 17.52 12.19
CA ARG A 99 6.46 17.85 12.82
C ARG A 99 6.59 17.16 14.17
N ALA A 100 7.78 16.61 14.42
CA ALA A 100 8.05 15.90 15.67
C ALA A 100 8.11 16.84 16.90
N ASP A 101 8.42 18.13 16.69
CA ASP A 101 8.57 19.13 17.74
C ASP A 101 7.28 19.91 18.05
N THR A 102 6.36 20.05 17.10
CA THR A 102 5.21 20.96 17.24
C THR A 102 3.83 20.31 17.03
N SER A 103 3.78 19.06 16.58
CA SER A 103 2.50 18.40 16.32
C SER A 103 1.67 18.21 17.60
N PRO A 104 0.44 18.74 17.66
CA PRO A 104 -0.45 18.53 18.80
C PRO A 104 -1.20 17.19 18.74
N VAL A 105 -1.02 16.39 17.67
CA VAL A 105 -1.81 15.17 17.40
C VAL A 105 -0.95 13.92 17.18
N GLN A 106 0.31 13.94 17.63
CA GLN A 106 1.28 12.83 17.42
C GLN A 106 0.74 11.48 17.87
N ASP A 107 0.17 11.41 19.07
CA ASP A 107 -0.33 10.13 19.62
C ASP A 107 -1.51 9.59 18.80
N ARG A 108 -2.38 10.46 18.31
CA ARG A 108 -3.47 10.06 17.42
C ARG A 108 -2.97 9.54 16.08
N ILE A 109 -1.94 10.18 15.50
CA ILE A 109 -1.31 9.73 14.25
C ILE A 109 -0.74 8.33 14.42
N ARG A 110 -0.01 8.08 15.51
CA ARG A 110 0.58 6.77 15.82
C ARG A 110 -0.49 5.68 15.95
N GLN A 111 -1.57 5.95 16.69
CA GLN A 111 -2.67 5.02 16.89
C GLN A 111 -3.47 4.75 15.61
N MET A 112 -3.54 5.73 14.70
CA MET A 112 -4.33 5.62 13.47
C MET A 112 -3.84 4.52 12.55
N LYS A 113 -2.54 4.25 12.48
CA LYS A 113 -1.97 3.19 11.62
C LYS A 113 -2.44 1.80 12.04
N ASP A 114 -2.39 1.52 13.34
CA ASP A 114 -2.84 0.24 13.90
C ASP A 114 -4.36 0.10 13.80
N PHE A 115 -5.07 1.18 14.12
CA PHE A 115 -6.52 1.25 14.02
C PHE A 115 -7.03 0.95 12.61
N ALA A 116 -6.34 1.43 11.58
CA ALA A 116 -6.83 1.34 10.20
C ALA A 116 -6.83 -0.10 9.64
N PHE A 117 -5.98 -1.00 10.12
CA PHE A 117 -5.83 -2.34 9.54
C PHE A 117 -7.18 -3.09 9.40
N PRO A 118 -7.46 -3.78 8.27
CA PRO A 118 -6.65 -3.98 7.06
C PRO A 118 -6.69 -2.83 6.04
N SER A 119 -7.49 -1.79 6.25
CA SER A 119 -7.38 -0.52 5.54
C SER A 119 -6.05 0.16 5.84
N THR A 120 -5.73 1.23 5.12
CA THR A 120 -4.47 1.95 5.34
C THR A 120 -4.72 3.44 5.56
N VAL A 121 -3.99 4.04 6.51
CA VAL A 121 -3.88 5.48 6.64
C VAL A 121 -2.42 5.87 6.54
N GLN A 122 -2.08 6.65 5.52
CA GLN A 122 -0.77 7.24 5.29
C GLN A 122 -0.80 8.72 5.67
N PHE A 123 0.34 9.24 6.08
CA PHE A 123 0.55 10.66 6.34
C PHE A 123 1.68 11.16 5.44
N SER A 124 1.38 12.11 4.55
CA SER A 124 2.32 12.60 3.54
C SER A 124 2.74 14.05 3.85
N ALA A 125 4.01 14.23 4.14
CA ALA A 125 4.62 15.52 4.48
C ALA A 125 5.30 16.15 3.27
N CYS A 126 4.98 17.38 2.93
CA CYS A 126 5.58 18.12 1.81
C CYS A 126 7.04 18.50 2.10
N ASN A 127 7.99 17.96 1.32
CA ASN A 127 9.41 18.28 1.46
C ASN A 127 9.72 19.73 1.12
N ASN A 128 9.12 20.30 0.08
CA ASN A 128 9.30 21.72 -0.26
C ASN A 128 8.90 22.65 0.91
N THR A 129 7.82 22.30 1.64
CA THR A 129 7.41 23.05 2.84
C THR A 129 8.42 22.88 3.97
N LYS A 130 8.86 21.63 4.19
CA LYS A 130 9.88 21.32 5.22
C LYS A 130 11.14 22.13 4.99
N GLU A 131 11.72 22.10 3.78
CA GLU A 131 12.91 22.88 3.42
C GLU A 131 12.69 24.40 3.57
N GLY A 132 11.50 24.89 3.20
CA GLY A 132 11.12 26.29 3.40
C GLY A 132 11.09 26.70 4.88
N MET A 133 10.58 25.84 5.74
CA MET A 133 10.59 26.05 7.20
C MET A 133 12.02 26.01 7.76
N GLU A 134 12.83 25.01 7.39
CA GLU A 134 14.23 24.90 7.80
C GLU A 134 15.03 26.16 7.44
N LYS A 135 14.86 26.64 6.21
CA LYS A 135 15.51 27.89 5.76
C LYS A 135 15.07 29.11 6.58
N LYS A 136 13.81 29.18 6.95
CA LYS A 136 13.23 30.30 7.72
C LYS A 136 13.63 30.25 9.20
N GLU A 137 13.65 29.05 9.77
CA GLU A 137 13.90 28.82 11.20
C GLU A 137 15.38 28.68 11.51
N GLY A 138 16.24 28.40 10.51
CA GLY A 138 17.68 28.26 10.67
C GLY A 138 18.14 26.96 11.30
N HIS A 139 17.26 25.96 11.40
CA HIS A 139 17.56 24.63 11.94
C HIS A 139 16.76 23.53 11.23
N PRO A 140 17.20 22.26 11.31
CA PRO A 140 16.47 21.13 10.75
C PRO A 140 15.07 20.98 11.34
N VAL A 141 14.10 20.63 10.50
CA VAL A 141 12.72 20.29 10.89
C VAL A 141 12.57 18.77 10.83
N SER A 142 12.37 18.15 11.98
CA SER A 142 12.13 16.72 12.08
C SER A 142 10.66 16.38 11.81
N ILE A 143 10.44 15.40 10.96
CA ILE A 143 9.10 14.86 10.66
C ILE A 143 8.88 13.59 11.48
N LEU A 144 7.65 13.34 11.89
CA LEU A 144 7.25 12.13 12.60
C LEU A 144 7.65 10.87 11.81
N PRO A 145 8.15 9.81 12.47
CA PRO A 145 8.54 8.57 11.79
C PRO A 145 7.36 7.86 11.12
N ASP A 146 6.14 8.18 11.53
CA ASP A 146 4.90 7.66 10.98
C ASP A 146 4.51 8.30 9.64
N ALA A 147 5.15 9.41 9.26
CA ALA A 147 4.89 10.12 8.02
C ALA A 147 5.95 9.82 6.95
N VAL A 148 5.58 9.95 5.69
CA VAL A 148 6.46 9.85 4.53
C VAL A 148 6.66 11.23 3.91
N LEU A 149 7.88 11.51 3.45
CA LEU A 149 8.15 12.73 2.69
C LEU A 149 7.74 12.55 1.23
N VAL A 150 6.97 13.51 0.71
CA VAL A 150 6.68 13.64 -0.72
C VAL A 150 7.34 14.91 -1.24
N PRO A 151 7.86 14.95 -2.48
CA PRO A 151 8.59 16.11 -2.99
C PRO A 151 7.78 17.41 -2.91
N SER A 152 6.50 17.36 -3.28
CA SER A 152 5.57 18.48 -3.22
C SER A 152 4.17 17.99 -2.83
N GLY A 153 3.60 18.50 -1.74
CA GLY A 153 2.26 18.12 -1.31
C GLY A 153 1.17 18.44 -2.33
N VAL A 154 1.24 19.61 -2.98
CA VAL A 154 0.25 20.01 -3.99
C VAL A 154 0.34 19.14 -5.25
N VAL A 155 1.55 18.80 -5.70
CA VAL A 155 1.73 17.90 -6.85
C VAL A 155 1.22 16.50 -6.51
N HIS A 156 1.55 16.01 -5.32
CA HIS A 156 1.07 14.73 -4.83
C HIS A 156 -0.46 14.63 -4.81
N LEU A 157 -1.14 15.69 -4.31
CA LEU A 157 -2.61 15.76 -4.36
C LEU A 157 -3.15 15.71 -5.79
N MET A 158 -2.51 16.41 -6.73
CA MET A 158 -2.92 16.42 -8.15
C MET A 158 -2.77 15.02 -8.76
N GLU A 159 -1.58 14.43 -8.65
CA GLU A 159 -1.28 13.11 -9.22
C GLU A 159 -2.17 11.99 -8.66
N MET A 160 -2.50 12.06 -7.37
CA MET A 160 -3.38 11.06 -6.76
C MET A 160 -4.84 11.24 -7.23
N GLN A 161 -5.31 12.48 -7.41
CA GLN A 161 -6.64 12.73 -7.99
C GLN A 161 -6.71 12.22 -9.45
N GLU A 162 -5.66 12.39 -10.24
CA GLU A 162 -5.55 11.82 -11.58
C GLU A 162 -5.60 10.28 -11.58
N LYS A 163 -5.14 9.64 -10.49
CA LYS A 163 -5.26 8.19 -10.24
C LYS A 163 -6.62 7.79 -9.65
N GLY A 164 -7.59 8.71 -9.60
CA GLY A 164 -8.96 8.44 -9.17
C GLY A 164 -9.20 8.46 -7.65
N TRP A 165 -8.31 9.10 -6.88
CA TRP A 165 -8.56 9.33 -5.45
C TRP A 165 -9.60 10.44 -5.26
N ALA A 166 -10.55 10.21 -4.35
CA ALA A 166 -11.43 11.27 -3.88
C ALA A 166 -10.63 12.27 -3.02
N TYR A 167 -11.07 13.52 -2.99
CA TYR A 167 -10.40 14.58 -2.26
C TYR A 167 -11.35 15.31 -1.33
N ILE A 168 -10.92 15.55 -0.09
CA ILE A 168 -11.59 16.45 0.85
C ILE A 168 -10.58 17.37 1.54
N ARG A 169 -11.06 18.54 1.93
CA ARG A 169 -10.36 19.47 2.81
C ARG A 169 -11.26 19.76 4.02
N PRO A 170 -10.81 19.46 5.24
CA PRO A 170 -11.56 19.72 6.47
C PRO A 170 -11.75 21.22 6.74
#